data_893b64549755377e423cf68c064d83ad
#
_entry.id   893b64549755377e423cf68c064d83ad
#
_cell.length_a   1.000
_cell.length_b   1.000
_cell.length_c   1.000
_cell.angle_alpha   90.00
_cell.angle_beta   90.00
_cell.angle_gamma   90.00
#
_symmetry.space_group_name_H-M   'P 1'
#
loop_
_entity.id
_entity.type
_entity.pdbx_description
1 polymer ?
#
loop_
_entity_poly.entity_id
_entity_poly.type
_entity_poly.pdbx_seq_one_letter_code
_entity_poly.pdbx_strand_id
1 'polypeptide(L)'
;AELLGIPLLRTVKSIVLATDELNDYEQVVKTTLWLLLLRGDHEMNEVKVGKLAGLNSGFRFATQVEIEAHFGCRPGYLGPLGLKQPLQVIADREVAVMADWICGANEVDAHLMGVNWGRDLPEPDVVADIRNVVAGDLSPDGQGVLAIERGIEVGHVFYLGTKYSQAMNATFLD
;
A
#
# COMPACT_ATOMS: atom_id res chain seq x y z
N ALA A 1 -18.76 3.04 -5.69
CA ALA A 1 -18.93 2.10 -6.81
C ALA A 1 -20.40 1.75 -7.01
N GLU A 2 -21.11 1.24 -6.01
CA GLU A 2 -22.55 0.86 -6.14
C GLU A 2 -23.44 2.04 -6.56
N LEU A 3 -23.22 3.22 -5.98
CA LEU A 3 -24.02 4.41 -6.29
C LEU A 3 -23.85 4.89 -7.74
N LEU A 4 -22.71 4.62 -8.35
CA LEU A 4 -22.40 5.03 -9.73
C LEU A 4 -22.59 3.91 -10.75
N GLY A 5 -22.95 2.69 -10.31
CA GLY A 5 -23.05 1.52 -11.19
C GLY A 5 -21.74 1.11 -11.87
N ILE A 6 -20.60 1.47 -11.28
CA ILE A 6 -19.27 1.25 -11.87
C ILE A 6 -18.57 0.07 -11.19
N PRO A 7 -18.00 -0.86 -11.96
CA PRO A 7 -17.23 -1.97 -11.41
C PRO A 7 -16.03 -1.50 -10.59
N LEU A 8 -15.77 -2.13 -9.44
CA LEU A 8 -14.62 -1.81 -8.58
C LEU A 8 -13.27 -1.90 -9.30
N LEU A 9 -13.16 -2.79 -10.27
CA LEU A 9 -11.95 -2.95 -11.09
C LEU A 9 -11.58 -1.69 -11.91
N ARG A 10 -12.49 -0.73 -12.08
CA ARG A 10 -12.22 0.56 -12.71
C ARG A 10 -11.91 1.68 -11.71
N THR A 11 -11.95 1.37 -10.44
CA THR A 11 -11.66 2.34 -9.38
C THR A 11 -10.27 2.13 -8.79
N VAL A 12 -9.67 3.20 -8.32
CA VAL A 12 -8.40 3.19 -7.58
C VAL A 12 -8.65 3.74 -6.20
N LYS A 13 -8.27 2.98 -5.19
CA LYS A 13 -8.32 3.41 -3.79
C LYS A 13 -6.97 3.93 -3.34
N SER A 14 -7.00 4.96 -2.52
CA SER A 14 -5.86 5.61 -1.91
C SER A 14 -5.71 5.17 -0.46
N ILE A 15 -4.53 4.66 -0.12
CA ILE A 15 -4.14 4.31 1.25
C ILE A 15 -2.99 5.22 1.64
N VAL A 16 -3.07 5.86 2.79
CA VAL A 16 -2.01 6.74 3.28
C VAL A 16 -1.30 6.07 4.44
N LEU A 17 -0.01 5.85 4.27
CA LEU A 17 0.88 5.33 5.29
C LEU A 17 1.78 6.44 5.82
N ALA A 18 2.31 6.23 7.02
CA ALA A 18 3.26 7.13 7.67
C ALA A 18 4.46 6.35 8.19
N THR A 19 5.63 6.95 8.06
CA THR A 19 6.87 6.51 8.72
C THR A 19 7.36 7.61 9.64
N ASP A 20 7.75 7.25 10.85
CA ASP A 20 8.19 8.18 11.87
C ASP A 20 9.70 8.04 12.11
N GLU A 21 10.41 9.16 12.06
CA GLU A 21 11.79 9.26 12.51
C GLU A 21 11.79 9.59 14.01
N LEU A 22 12.50 8.80 14.80
CA LEU A 22 12.57 8.98 16.26
C LEU A 22 13.93 9.54 16.65
N ASN A 23 13.96 10.37 17.72
CA ASN A 23 15.19 10.78 18.37
C ASN A 23 15.66 9.72 19.39
N ASP A 24 16.79 9.98 20.05
CA ASP A 24 17.38 9.10 21.07
C ASP A 24 16.47 8.87 22.30
N TYR A 25 15.41 9.64 22.44
CA TYR A 25 14.40 9.56 23.51
C TYR A 25 13.09 8.92 23.03
N GLU A 26 13.10 8.25 21.87
CA GLU A 26 11.93 7.61 21.24
C GLU A 26 10.77 8.59 20.92
N GLN A 27 11.07 9.88 20.77
CA GLN A 27 10.08 10.88 20.38
C GLN A 27 10.09 11.07 18.87
N VAL A 28 8.92 11.16 18.27
CA VAL A 28 8.77 11.44 16.84
C VAL A 28 9.27 12.85 16.54
N VAL A 29 10.29 12.96 15.69
CA VAL A 29 10.87 14.24 15.25
C VAL A 29 10.44 14.59 13.85
N LYS A 30 10.06 13.60 13.04
CA LYS A 30 9.57 13.81 11.69
C LYS A 30 8.66 12.66 11.28
N THR A 31 7.56 12.99 10.61
CA THR A 31 6.67 12.03 9.96
C THR A 31 6.70 12.25 8.46
N THR A 32 6.91 11.18 7.71
CA THR A 32 6.82 11.17 6.25
C THR A 32 5.59 10.39 5.82
N LEU A 33 4.77 10.97 4.94
CA LEU A 33 3.59 10.32 4.40
C LEU A 33 3.86 9.71 3.03
N TRP A 34 3.18 8.61 2.76
CA TRP A 34 3.26 7.81 1.55
C TRP A 34 1.85 7.56 1.03
N LEU A 35 1.63 7.77 -0.26
CA LEU A 35 0.35 7.48 -0.90
C LEU A 35 0.45 6.19 -1.71
N LEU A 36 -0.26 5.18 -1.28
CA LEU A 36 -0.36 3.90 -1.98
C LEU A 36 -1.66 3.86 -2.79
N LEU A 37 -1.55 3.46 -4.05
CA LEU A 37 -2.67 3.34 -4.97
C LEU A 37 -2.88 1.88 -5.35
N LEU A 38 -4.06 1.37 -5.04
CA LEU A 38 -4.50 0.00 -5.38
C LEU A 38 -5.81 0.04 -6.17
N ARG A 39 -6.00 -0.96 -7.01
CA ARG A 39 -7.30 -1.18 -7.66
C ARG A 39 -8.37 -1.43 -6.60
N GLY A 40 -9.57 -0.93 -6.80
CA GLY A 40 -10.61 -0.88 -5.78
C GLY A 40 -11.04 -2.23 -5.21
N ASP A 41 -10.91 -3.30 -5.99
CA ASP A 41 -11.22 -4.68 -5.60
C ASP A 41 -10.04 -5.44 -4.96
N HIS A 42 -8.85 -4.82 -4.84
CA HIS A 42 -7.67 -5.44 -4.24
C HIS A 42 -7.42 -4.97 -2.81
N GLU A 43 -6.79 -5.82 -2.00
CA GLU A 43 -6.36 -5.50 -0.64
C GLU A 43 -4.83 -5.36 -0.56
N MET A 44 -4.38 -4.41 0.25
CA MET A 44 -2.96 -4.17 0.51
C MET A 44 -2.32 -5.37 1.23
N ASN A 45 -1.12 -5.72 0.82
CA ASN A 45 -0.29 -6.70 1.52
C ASN A 45 0.80 -5.98 2.33
N GLU A 46 0.62 -5.91 3.63
CA GLU A 46 1.55 -5.22 4.53
C GLU A 46 2.97 -5.80 4.51
N VAL A 47 3.10 -7.12 4.31
CA VAL A 47 4.42 -7.77 4.22
C VAL A 47 5.18 -7.35 2.97
N LYS A 48 4.49 -7.21 1.82
CA LYS A 48 5.10 -6.72 0.59
C LYS A 48 5.47 -5.25 0.73
N VAL A 49 4.56 -4.43 1.25
CA VAL A 49 4.78 -3.00 1.51
C VAL A 49 5.95 -2.77 2.45
N GLY A 50 6.06 -3.55 3.53
CA GLY A 50 7.17 -3.47 4.48
C GLY A 50 8.54 -3.88 3.93
N LYS A 51 8.62 -4.32 2.66
CA LYS A 51 9.91 -4.58 1.98
C LYS A 51 10.35 -3.43 1.08
N LEU A 52 9.50 -2.42 0.89
CA LEU A 52 9.81 -1.28 0.05
C LEU A 52 10.77 -0.32 0.75
N ALA A 53 11.66 0.30 -0.04
CA ALA A 53 12.57 1.31 0.47
C ALA A 53 11.79 2.48 1.11
N GLY A 54 12.20 2.89 2.29
CA GLY A 54 11.53 3.93 3.07
C GLY A 54 10.39 3.42 3.96
N LEU A 55 9.83 2.24 3.69
CA LEU A 55 8.81 1.58 4.51
C LEU A 55 9.35 0.36 5.27
N ASN A 56 10.56 -0.08 4.95
CA ASN A 56 11.18 -1.29 5.48
C ASN A 56 11.69 -1.16 6.94
N SER A 57 11.74 0.03 7.48
CA SER A 57 12.05 0.28 8.90
C SER A 57 10.81 0.28 9.80
N GLY A 58 9.65 0.02 9.21
CA GLY A 58 8.34 0.06 9.87
C GLY A 58 7.50 1.21 9.37
N PHE A 59 6.20 1.00 9.32
CA PHE A 59 5.20 1.99 8.94
C PHE A 59 3.93 1.79 9.77
N ARG A 60 3.08 2.79 9.76
CA ARG A 60 1.72 2.76 10.29
C ARG A 60 0.74 3.37 9.28
N PHE A 61 -0.53 3.15 9.46
CA PHE A 61 -1.53 3.96 8.76
C PHE A 61 -1.46 5.40 9.26
N ALA A 62 -1.58 6.35 8.34
CA ALA A 62 -1.64 7.76 8.70
C ALA A 62 -2.91 8.04 9.51
N THR A 63 -2.80 8.92 10.49
CA THR A 63 -3.93 9.38 11.29
C THR A 63 -4.85 10.28 10.46
N GLN A 64 -6.10 10.40 10.88
CA GLN A 64 -7.05 11.30 10.22
C GLN A 64 -6.52 12.75 10.18
N VAL A 65 -5.88 13.22 11.24
CA VAL A 65 -5.32 14.58 11.31
C VAL A 65 -4.23 14.79 10.26
N GLU A 66 -3.33 13.82 10.09
CA GLU A 66 -2.27 13.86 9.06
C GLU A 66 -2.87 13.86 7.66
N ILE A 67 -3.89 13.02 7.43
CA ILE A 67 -4.59 12.95 6.16
C ILE A 67 -5.29 14.27 5.85
N GLU A 68 -6.07 14.81 6.77
CA GLU A 68 -6.79 16.08 6.57
C GLU A 68 -5.84 17.25 6.32
N ALA A 69 -4.69 17.27 6.99
CA ALA A 69 -3.68 18.30 6.77
C ALA A 69 -3.13 18.29 5.34
N HIS A 70 -2.91 17.12 4.73
CA HIS A 70 -2.33 16.96 3.40
C HIS A 70 -3.37 17.00 2.29
N PHE A 71 -4.49 16.31 2.47
CA PHE A 71 -5.53 16.15 1.44
C PHE A 71 -6.64 17.22 1.53
N GLY A 72 -6.83 17.80 2.71
CA GLY A 72 -7.95 18.72 2.97
C GLY A 72 -9.29 18.03 3.12
N CYS A 73 -9.29 16.71 3.17
CA CYS A 73 -10.47 15.86 3.23
C CYS A 73 -10.24 14.69 4.19
N ARG A 74 -11.33 14.20 4.79
CA ARG A 74 -11.30 13.00 5.63
C ARG A 74 -11.04 11.73 4.80
N PRO A 75 -10.55 10.63 5.41
CA PRO A 75 -10.45 9.33 4.76
C PRO A 75 -11.77 8.89 4.11
N GLY A 76 -11.66 8.17 2.98
CA GLY A 76 -12.80 7.65 2.22
C GLY A 76 -12.98 8.30 0.84
N TYR A 77 -12.45 9.51 0.63
CA TYR A 77 -12.60 10.26 -0.62
C TYR A 77 -11.26 10.70 -1.20
N LEU A 78 -10.19 10.05 -0.79
CA LEU A 78 -8.83 10.45 -1.14
C LEU A 78 -8.47 10.05 -2.57
N GLY A 79 -7.72 10.91 -3.23
CA GLY A 79 -7.15 10.69 -4.56
C GLY A 79 -5.78 11.33 -4.69
N PRO A 80 -5.02 10.96 -5.73
CA PRO A 80 -3.65 11.45 -5.92
C PRO A 80 -3.56 12.83 -6.56
N LEU A 81 -4.70 13.43 -6.97
CA LEU A 81 -4.73 14.72 -7.65
C LEU A 81 -5.03 15.86 -6.68
N GLY A 82 -4.49 17.04 -6.96
CA GLY A 82 -4.80 18.25 -6.19
C GLY A 82 -4.28 18.22 -4.76
N LEU A 83 -3.21 17.48 -4.48
CA LEU A 83 -2.59 17.40 -3.16
C LEU A 83 -2.05 18.79 -2.75
N LYS A 84 -2.28 19.17 -1.49
CA LYS A 84 -1.75 20.44 -0.93
C LYS A 84 -0.22 20.43 -0.83
N GLN A 85 0.36 19.26 -0.61
CA GLN A 85 1.80 19.01 -0.53
C GLN A 85 2.14 17.75 -1.31
N PRO A 86 3.32 17.69 -1.96
CA PRO A 86 3.77 16.51 -2.66
C PRO A 86 3.89 15.33 -1.69
N LEU A 87 3.43 14.16 -2.12
CA LEU A 87 3.64 12.88 -1.45
C LEU A 87 4.35 11.94 -2.40
N GLN A 88 5.13 11.01 -1.86
CA GLN A 88 5.60 9.88 -2.65
C GLN A 88 4.44 8.96 -2.99
N VAL A 89 4.25 8.71 -4.28
CA VAL A 89 3.17 7.89 -4.81
C VAL A 89 3.71 6.51 -5.18
N ILE A 90 3.19 5.48 -4.53
CA ILE A 90 3.48 4.08 -4.83
C ILE A 90 2.24 3.48 -5.48
N ALA A 91 2.33 3.08 -6.73
CA ALA A 91 1.23 2.42 -7.42
C ALA A 91 1.45 0.91 -7.48
N ASP A 92 0.38 0.14 -7.25
CA ASP A 92 0.38 -1.27 -7.62
C ASP A 92 0.60 -1.43 -9.13
N ARG A 93 1.22 -2.54 -9.54
CA ARG A 93 1.54 -2.83 -10.94
C ARG A 93 0.32 -2.72 -11.85
N GLU A 94 -0.85 -3.15 -11.38
CA GLU A 94 -2.07 -3.07 -12.18
C GLU A 94 -2.55 -1.62 -12.30
N VAL A 95 -2.45 -0.81 -11.23
CA VAL A 95 -2.84 0.60 -11.27
C VAL A 95 -1.92 1.41 -12.19
N ALA A 96 -0.64 1.07 -12.25
CA ALA A 96 0.32 1.76 -13.11
C ALA A 96 0.01 1.63 -14.61
N VAL A 97 -0.76 0.62 -15.02
CA VAL A 97 -1.16 0.40 -16.42
C VAL A 97 -2.64 0.68 -16.68
N MET A 98 -3.38 1.15 -15.69
CA MET A 98 -4.79 1.51 -15.85
C MET A 98 -4.95 2.79 -16.65
N ALA A 99 -6.04 2.85 -17.42
CA ALA A 99 -6.50 4.05 -18.13
C ALA A 99 -7.95 4.36 -17.76
N ASP A 100 -8.31 5.65 -17.80
CA ASP A 100 -9.66 6.15 -17.53
C ASP A 100 -10.24 5.66 -16.20
N TRP A 101 -9.38 5.58 -15.18
CA TRP A 101 -9.77 5.09 -13.86
C TRP A 101 -10.49 6.16 -13.02
N ILE A 102 -11.06 5.73 -11.91
CA ILE A 102 -11.85 6.56 -11.00
C ILE A 102 -11.20 6.54 -9.63
N CYS A 103 -11.08 7.72 -9.00
CA CYS A 103 -10.58 7.85 -7.64
C CYS A 103 -11.35 8.91 -6.84
N GLY A 104 -11.05 9.03 -5.56
CA GLY A 104 -11.52 10.16 -4.75
C GLY A 104 -11.03 11.50 -5.31
N ALA A 105 -11.81 12.54 -5.09
CA ALA A 105 -11.50 13.90 -5.52
C ALA A 105 -10.90 14.78 -4.40
N ASN A 106 -10.53 14.20 -3.25
CA ASN A 106 -10.14 14.92 -2.03
C ASN A 106 -11.23 15.87 -1.52
N GLU A 107 -12.47 15.54 -1.82
CA GLU A 107 -13.67 16.24 -1.37
C GLU A 107 -14.75 15.20 -0.99
N VAL A 108 -15.53 15.52 0.06
CA VAL A 108 -16.56 14.60 0.56
C VAL A 108 -17.59 14.33 -0.54
N ASP A 109 -17.92 13.06 -0.72
CA ASP A 109 -18.88 12.55 -1.70
C ASP A 109 -18.51 12.85 -3.18
N ALA A 110 -17.27 13.25 -3.45
CA ALA A 110 -16.80 13.55 -4.79
C ALA A 110 -15.76 12.54 -5.31
N HIS A 111 -15.83 12.25 -6.61
CA HIS A 111 -14.91 11.37 -7.30
C HIS A 111 -14.51 11.96 -8.65
N LEU A 112 -13.27 11.72 -9.06
CA LEU A 112 -12.76 12.03 -10.38
C LEU A 112 -12.91 10.79 -11.28
N MET A 113 -13.37 11.02 -12.51
CA MET A 113 -13.56 9.97 -13.51
C MET A 113 -12.65 10.20 -14.71
N GLY A 114 -12.20 9.11 -15.32
CA GLY A 114 -11.39 9.19 -16.53
C GLY A 114 -9.96 9.66 -16.28
N VAL A 115 -9.41 9.36 -15.10
CA VAL A 115 -8.06 9.76 -14.71
C VAL A 115 -7.02 8.93 -15.44
N ASN A 116 -5.95 9.58 -15.92
CA ASN A 116 -4.85 8.95 -16.65
C ASN A 116 -3.49 9.47 -16.20
N TRP A 117 -2.54 8.57 -16.09
CA TRP A 117 -1.14 8.92 -15.93
C TRP A 117 -0.62 9.76 -17.10
N GLY A 118 0.33 10.64 -16.85
CA GLY A 118 0.96 11.49 -17.84
C GLY A 118 0.08 12.63 -18.38
N ARG A 119 -1.25 12.53 -18.24
CA ARG A 119 -2.19 13.59 -18.63
C ARG A 119 -2.67 14.41 -17.43
N ASP A 120 -3.17 13.76 -16.40
CA ASP A 120 -3.82 14.41 -15.24
C ASP A 120 -2.90 14.49 -14.03
N LEU A 121 -1.99 13.55 -13.93
CA LEU A 121 -0.96 13.48 -12.89
C LEU A 121 0.32 12.85 -13.46
N PRO A 122 1.50 13.13 -12.88
CA PRO A 122 2.74 12.47 -13.27
C PRO A 122 2.66 10.95 -13.02
N GLU A 123 3.55 10.20 -13.67
CA GLU A 123 3.76 8.78 -13.38
C GLU A 123 4.07 8.59 -11.89
N PRO A 124 3.73 7.42 -11.30
CA PRO A 124 4.01 7.15 -9.91
C PRO A 124 5.53 7.11 -9.64
N ASP A 125 5.95 7.55 -8.45
CA ASP A 125 7.37 7.52 -8.05
C ASP A 125 7.91 6.10 -7.98
N VAL A 126 7.05 5.16 -7.57
CA VAL A 126 7.38 3.73 -7.45
C VAL A 126 6.22 2.89 -7.97
N VAL A 127 6.55 1.89 -8.79
CA VAL A 127 5.62 0.83 -9.18
C VAL A 127 6.07 -0.48 -8.54
N ALA A 128 5.21 -1.09 -7.74
CA ALA A 128 5.52 -2.31 -7.00
C ALA A 128 4.31 -3.25 -6.89
N ASP A 129 4.56 -4.53 -6.64
CA ASP A 129 3.52 -5.47 -6.24
C ASP A 129 3.23 -5.27 -4.74
N ILE A 130 2.12 -4.62 -4.43
CA ILE A 130 1.74 -4.25 -3.06
C ILE A 130 0.39 -4.83 -2.63
N ARG A 131 -0.22 -5.69 -3.43
CA ARG A 131 -1.52 -6.28 -3.15
C ARG A 131 -1.45 -7.73 -2.68
N ASN A 132 -2.49 -8.19 -2.02
CA ASN A 132 -2.73 -9.60 -1.82
C ASN A 132 -3.07 -10.28 -3.16
N VAL A 133 -2.72 -11.56 -3.27
CA VAL A 133 -3.18 -12.40 -4.38
C VAL A 133 -4.69 -12.62 -4.27
N VAL A 134 -5.34 -12.77 -5.40
CA VAL A 134 -6.76 -13.12 -5.50
C VAL A 134 -6.94 -14.39 -6.32
N ALA A 135 -8.07 -15.06 -6.16
CA ALA A 135 -8.40 -16.20 -7.00
C ALA A 135 -8.45 -15.77 -8.48
N GLY A 136 -7.84 -16.55 -9.35
CA GLY A 136 -7.72 -16.25 -10.77
C GLY A 136 -6.44 -15.52 -11.17
N ASP A 137 -5.62 -15.06 -10.22
CA ASP A 137 -4.28 -14.56 -10.55
C ASP A 137 -3.44 -15.65 -11.23
N LEU A 138 -2.56 -15.23 -12.13
CA LEU A 138 -1.63 -16.16 -12.75
C LEU A 138 -0.66 -16.73 -11.71
N SER A 139 -0.42 -18.03 -11.79
CA SER A 139 0.63 -18.68 -11.00
C SER A 139 2.01 -18.10 -11.37
N PRO A 140 2.91 -17.91 -10.38
CA PRO A 140 4.27 -17.41 -10.65
C PRO A 140 5.09 -18.27 -11.63
N ASP A 141 4.76 -19.54 -11.78
CA ASP A 141 5.38 -20.44 -12.75
C ASP A 141 4.76 -20.36 -14.16
N GLY A 142 3.70 -19.56 -14.31
CA GLY A 142 2.99 -19.38 -15.59
C GLY A 142 2.14 -20.58 -16.04
N GLN A 143 1.98 -21.61 -15.19
CA GLN A 143 1.32 -22.86 -15.58
C GLN A 143 -0.12 -23.00 -15.08
N GLY A 144 -0.77 -21.89 -14.76
CA GLY A 144 -2.16 -21.92 -14.32
C GLY A 144 -2.58 -20.66 -13.58
N VAL A 145 -3.70 -20.76 -12.89
CA VAL A 145 -4.25 -19.68 -12.07
C VAL A 145 -4.33 -20.12 -10.60
N LEU A 146 -4.24 -19.15 -9.71
CA LEU A 146 -4.32 -19.38 -8.28
C LEU A 146 -5.77 -19.62 -7.85
N ALA A 147 -5.98 -20.59 -6.97
CA ALA A 147 -7.20 -20.78 -6.21
C ALA A 147 -6.96 -20.42 -4.74
N ILE A 148 -7.97 -19.85 -4.09
CA ILE A 148 -7.91 -19.57 -2.64
C ILE A 148 -8.67 -20.66 -1.92
N GLU A 149 -7.94 -21.46 -1.15
CA GLU A 149 -8.48 -22.56 -0.36
C GLU A 149 -8.31 -22.29 1.14
N ARG A 150 -9.21 -22.84 1.95
CA ARG A 150 -9.09 -22.84 3.40
C ARG A 150 -8.62 -24.21 3.86
N GLY A 151 -7.58 -24.24 4.68
CA GLY A 151 -7.05 -25.45 5.30
C GLY A 151 -6.99 -25.32 6.81
N ILE A 152 -6.91 -26.46 7.50
CA ILE A 152 -6.58 -26.52 8.92
C ILE A 152 -5.09 -26.81 9.01
N GLU A 153 -4.36 -25.95 9.72
CA GLU A 153 -2.94 -26.16 9.97
C GLU A 153 -2.79 -27.30 10.98
N VAL A 154 -2.16 -28.39 10.55
CA VAL A 154 -1.90 -29.57 11.41
C VAL A 154 -0.49 -29.61 11.97
N GLY A 155 0.39 -28.74 11.52
CA GLY A 155 1.77 -28.64 12.00
C GLY A 155 2.50 -27.48 11.36
N HIS A 156 3.54 -27.01 12.04
CA HIS A 156 4.36 -25.91 11.57
C HIS A 156 5.84 -26.22 11.82
N VAL A 157 6.68 -25.96 10.82
CA VAL A 157 8.13 -26.13 10.92
C VAL A 157 8.79 -24.77 10.76
N PHE A 158 9.63 -24.42 11.72
CA PHE A 158 10.39 -23.17 11.68
C PHE A 158 11.86 -23.43 11.41
N TYR A 159 12.44 -22.68 10.48
CA TYR A 159 13.88 -22.56 10.36
C TYR A 159 14.33 -21.28 11.08
N LEU A 160 14.86 -21.44 12.27
CA LEU A 160 15.27 -20.32 13.13
C LEU A 160 16.63 -19.74 12.74
N GLY A 161 17.50 -20.54 12.11
CA GLY A 161 18.88 -20.15 11.78
C GLY A 161 19.61 -19.60 13.02
N THR A 162 20.27 -18.44 12.86
CA THR A 162 20.97 -17.73 13.94
C THR A 162 20.18 -16.56 14.51
N LYS A 163 18.89 -16.42 14.17
CA LYS A 163 18.07 -15.26 14.53
C LYS A 163 18.10 -14.94 16.04
N TYR A 164 17.95 -15.94 16.86
CA TYR A 164 17.93 -15.77 18.32
C TYR A 164 19.33 -15.73 18.91
N SER A 165 20.24 -16.60 18.46
CA SER A 165 21.62 -16.65 18.98
C SER A 165 22.37 -15.34 18.71
N GLN A 166 22.19 -14.73 17.55
CA GLN A 166 22.77 -13.43 17.23
C GLN A 166 22.19 -12.32 18.11
N ALA A 167 20.86 -12.25 18.26
CA ALA A 167 20.20 -11.24 19.10
C ALA A 167 20.60 -11.36 20.59
N MET A 168 20.86 -12.57 21.06
CA MET A 168 21.29 -12.86 22.45
C MET A 168 22.80 -12.82 22.62
N ASN A 169 23.56 -12.57 21.56
CA ASN A 169 25.04 -12.68 21.52
C ASN A 169 25.54 -14.02 22.11
N ALA A 170 24.81 -15.10 21.81
CA ALA A 170 25.13 -16.43 22.30
C ALA A 170 26.30 -17.00 21.47
N THR A 171 27.45 -17.11 22.11
CA THR A 171 28.67 -17.68 21.53
C THR A 171 29.09 -18.94 22.29
N PHE A 172 29.91 -19.77 21.66
CA PHE A 172 30.58 -20.91 22.33
C PHE A 172 32.08 -20.68 22.30
N LEU A 173 32.76 -21.26 23.27
CA LEU A 173 34.23 -21.25 23.31
C LEU A 173 34.72 -22.52 22.61
N ASP A 174 35.69 -22.37 21.71
CA ASP A 174 36.42 -23.47 21.07
C ASP A 174 37.43 -24.08 22.04
#